data_0445e0a2fa1a0810b643272fab1535f0
#
_entry.id   0445e0a2fa1a0810b643272fab1535f0
#
_cell.length_a   1.000
_cell.length_b   1.000
_cell.length_c   1.000
_cell.angle_alpha   90.00
_cell.angle_beta   90.00
_cell.angle_gamma   90.00
#
_symmetry.space_group_name_H-M   'P 1'
#
loop_
_entity.id
_entity.type
_entity.pdbx_description
1 polymer ?
#
loop_
_entity_poly.entity_id
_entity_poly.type
_entity_poly.pdbx_seq_one_letter_code
_entity_poly.pdbx_strand_id
1 'polypeptide(L)'
;KLTMRWLPGLMAALALAMVPQGIVFLLPVGAWTKLMILIIFTCGTMIASCFTNLIAVPTIQLNTPEAMTGKVMSMAAAVSMCAQPLGQMVYGWAYDRMPVAAVLFISTVLFGIITAMLVPLSKQFED
;
A
#
# COMPACT_ATOMS: atom_id res chain seq x y z
N LYS A 1 21.11 -4.11 5.75
CA LYS A 1 20.77 -3.35 6.98
C LYS A 1 20.09 -2.01 6.70
N LEU A 2 20.45 -1.29 5.65
CA LEU A 2 19.79 -0.03 5.26
C LEU A 2 18.36 -0.23 4.74
N THR A 3 18.09 -1.37 4.14
CA THR A 3 16.86 -1.69 3.42
C THR A 3 15.63 -1.78 4.33
N MET A 4 15.75 -2.41 5.50
CA MET A 4 14.64 -2.54 6.45
C MET A 4 14.25 -1.23 7.13
N ARG A 5 15.22 -0.35 7.31
CA ARG A 5 15.02 0.95 7.95
C ARG A 5 14.12 1.88 7.14
N TRP A 6 14.12 1.71 5.83
CA TRP A 6 13.34 2.52 4.88
C TRP A 6 11.92 2.01 4.65
N LEU A 7 11.67 0.74 4.98
CA LEU A 7 10.37 0.10 4.74
C LEU A 7 9.21 0.83 5.42
N PRO A 8 9.27 1.15 6.74
CA PRO A 8 8.19 1.90 7.38
C PRO A 8 8.05 3.32 6.84
N GLY A 9 9.15 3.95 6.43
CA GLY A 9 9.13 5.26 5.80
C GLY A 9 8.43 5.25 4.43
N LEU A 10 8.69 4.24 3.62
CA LEU A 10 8.02 4.03 2.32
C LEU A 10 6.53 3.74 2.50
N MET A 11 6.18 2.93 3.49
CA MET A 11 4.78 2.65 3.82
C MET A 11 4.05 3.91 4.28
N ALA A 12 4.68 4.72 5.12
CA ALA A 12 4.15 6.01 5.54
C ALA A 12 3.98 6.98 4.36
N ALA A 13 4.93 7.01 3.43
CA ALA A 13 4.84 7.81 2.21
C ALA A 13 3.66 7.38 1.33
N LEU A 14 3.41 6.07 1.19
CA LEU A 14 2.25 5.54 0.48
C LEU A 14 0.93 5.96 1.14
N ALA A 15 0.84 5.88 2.45
CA ALA A 15 -0.33 6.32 3.21
C ALA A 15 -0.57 7.82 3.04
N LEU A 16 0.48 8.64 3.12
CA LEU A 16 0.40 10.09 2.91
C LEU A 16 0.02 10.46 1.47
N ALA A 17 0.44 9.68 0.48
CA ALA A 17 0.06 9.89 -0.91
C ALA A 17 -1.43 9.65 -1.18
N MET A 18 -2.09 8.85 -0.36
CA MET A 18 -3.54 8.63 -0.46
C MET A 18 -4.38 9.82 0.04
N VAL A 19 -3.86 10.59 0.98
CA VAL A 19 -4.58 11.76 1.56
C VAL A 19 -4.90 12.82 0.51
N PRO A 20 -3.97 13.28 -0.34
CA PRO A 20 -4.28 14.25 -1.40
C PRO A 20 -5.33 13.77 -2.39
N GLN A 21 -5.36 12.47 -2.68
CA GLN A 21 -6.37 11.88 -3.57
C GLN A 21 -7.79 12.04 -2.99
N GLY A 22 -7.95 11.82 -1.69
CA GLY A 22 -9.22 12.03 -1.00
C GLY A 22 -9.62 13.51 -0.97
N ILE A 23 -8.68 14.41 -0.71
CA ILE A 23 -8.92 15.86 -0.64
C ILE A 23 -9.34 16.42 -2.00
N VAL A 24 -8.77 15.95 -3.10
CA VAL A 24 -9.10 16.37 -4.46
C VAL A 24 -10.59 16.15 -4.78
N PHE A 25 -11.18 15.06 -4.29
CA PHE A 25 -12.60 14.80 -4.48
C PHE A 25 -13.51 15.75 -3.70
N LEU A 26 -13.01 16.34 -2.63
CA LEU A 26 -13.75 17.31 -1.82
C LEU A 26 -13.66 18.73 -2.37
N LEU A 27 -12.67 19.02 -3.22
CA LEU A 27 -12.49 20.36 -3.81
C LEU A 27 -13.44 20.59 -4.98
N PRO A 28 -14.06 21.79 -5.08
CA PRO A 28 -14.91 22.16 -6.21
C PRO A 28 -14.08 22.53 -7.45
N VAL A 29 -13.30 21.60 -7.96
CA VAL A 29 -12.44 21.80 -9.14
C VAL A 29 -13.06 21.08 -10.33
N GLY A 30 -12.77 21.53 -11.53
CA GLY A 30 -13.27 20.90 -12.75
C GLY A 30 -12.87 19.42 -12.87
N ALA A 31 -13.71 18.62 -13.53
CA ALA A 31 -13.50 17.18 -13.67
C ALA A 31 -12.15 16.82 -14.30
N TRP A 32 -11.70 17.60 -15.27
CA TRP A 32 -10.41 17.41 -15.94
C TRP A 32 -9.22 17.63 -15.00
N THR A 33 -9.29 18.67 -14.16
CA THR A 33 -8.24 18.96 -13.17
C THR A 33 -8.16 17.85 -12.12
N LYS A 34 -9.30 17.36 -11.64
CA LYS A 34 -9.36 16.20 -10.72
C LYS A 34 -8.71 14.97 -11.34
N LEU A 35 -9.04 14.68 -12.60
CA LEU A 35 -8.50 13.53 -13.31
C LEU A 35 -6.98 13.61 -13.44
N MET A 36 -6.45 14.78 -13.83
CA MET A 36 -5.00 14.97 -13.98
C MET A 36 -4.26 14.81 -12.65
N ILE A 37 -4.77 15.40 -11.58
CA ILE A 37 -4.18 15.27 -10.24
C ILE A 37 -4.21 13.80 -9.78
N LEU A 38 -5.32 13.10 -9.97
CA LEU A 38 -5.44 11.69 -9.64
C LEU A 38 -4.44 10.83 -10.40
N ILE A 39 -4.27 11.05 -11.69
CA ILE A 39 -3.31 10.31 -12.51
C ILE A 39 -1.90 10.50 -11.99
N ILE A 40 -1.49 11.75 -11.72
CA ILE A 40 -0.15 12.08 -11.23
C ILE A 40 0.11 11.40 -9.87
N PHE A 41 -0.82 11.51 -8.93
CA PHE A 41 -0.69 10.88 -7.61
C PHE A 41 -0.72 9.36 -7.68
N THR A 42 -1.55 8.79 -8.54
CA THR A 42 -1.60 7.34 -8.75
C THR A 42 -0.29 6.82 -9.33
N CYS A 43 0.30 7.51 -10.31
CA CYS A 43 1.62 7.16 -10.85
C CYS A 43 2.69 7.21 -9.76
N GLY A 44 2.71 8.26 -8.94
CA GLY A 44 3.63 8.37 -7.81
C GLY A 44 3.48 7.23 -6.81
N THR A 45 2.25 6.86 -6.49
CA THR A 45 1.93 5.73 -5.60
C THR A 45 2.41 4.39 -6.19
N MET A 46 2.23 4.19 -7.49
CA MET A 46 2.71 2.98 -8.18
C MET A 46 4.23 2.86 -8.14
N ILE A 47 4.94 3.96 -8.38
CA ILE A 47 6.42 4.00 -8.28
C ILE A 47 6.86 3.66 -6.87
N ALA A 48 6.29 4.29 -5.85
CA ALA A 48 6.59 4.01 -4.44
C ALA A 48 6.30 2.55 -4.07
N SER A 49 5.20 1.98 -4.57
CA SER A 49 4.84 0.58 -4.39
C SER A 49 5.87 -0.37 -5.02
N CYS A 50 6.35 -0.05 -6.22
CA CYS A 50 7.42 -0.82 -6.87
C CYS A 50 8.71 -0.82 -6.02
N PHE A 51 9.12 0.33 -5.52
CA PHE A 51 10.29 0.41 -4.63
C PHE A 51 10.10 -0.40 -3.35
N THR A 52 8.91 -0.35 -2.76
CA THR A 52 8.59 -1.15 -1.58
C THR A 52 8.74 -2.65 -1.85
N ASN A 53 8.24 -3.12 -3.00
CA ASN A 53 8.38 -4.52 -3.40
C ASN A 53 9.83 -4.91 -3.67
N LEU A 54 10.61 -4.03 -4.30
CA LEU A 54 12.04 -4.26 -4.54
C LEU A 54 12.86 -4.42 -3.25
N ILE A 55 12.40 -3.83 -2.17
CA ILE A 55 13.03 -3.95 -0.85
C ILE A 55 12.46 -5.15 -0.09
N ALA A 56 11.15 -5.30 -0.07
CA ALA A 56 10.46 -6.31 0.74
C ALA A 56 10.76 -7.73 0.28
N VAL A 57 10.70 -8.00 -1.03
CA VAL A 57 10.88 -9.35 -1.58
C VAL A 57 12.28 -9.92 -1.29
N PRO A 58 13.39 -9.23 -1.60
CA PRO A 58 14.73 -9.72 -1.26
C PRO A 58 14.94 -9.87 0.25
N THR A 59 14.35 -8.98 1.05
CA THR A 59 14.46 -9.05 2.51
C THR A 59 13.82 -10.33 3.06
N ILE A 60 12.65 -10.70 2.55
CA ILE A 60 11.98 -11.96 2.91
C ILE A 60 12.85 -13.16 2.50
N GLN A 61 13.41 -13.12 1.30
CA GLN A 61 14.27 -14.19 0.78
C GLN A 61 15.53 -14.38 1.62
N LEU A 62 16.18 -13.29 2.02
CA LEU A 62 17.40 -13.33 2.83
C LEU A 62 17.17 -13.83 4.26
N ASN A 63 15.98 -13.58 4.81
CA ASN A 63 15.62 -14.01 6.16
C ASN A 63 14.99 -15.41 6.22
N THR A 64 14.74 -16.04 5.09
CA THR A 64 14.15 -17.37 5.00
C THR A 64 15.24 -18.41 4.63
N PRO A 65 15.29 -19.59 5.29
CA PRO A 65 16.20 -20.65 4.91
C PRO A 65 16.04 -21.06 3.45
N GLU A 66 17.13 -21.32 2.75
CA GLU A 66 17.12 -21.62 1.30
C GLU A 66 16.15 -22.75 0.93
N ALA A 67 16.08 -23.79 1.78
CA ALA A 67 15.18 -24.92 1.57
C ALA A 67 13.69 -24.55 1.61
N MET A 68 13.31 -23.45 2.28
CA MET A 68 11.93 -23.02 2.46
C MET A 68 11.55 -21.78 1.67
N THR A 69 12.52 -21.11 1.05
CA THR A 69 12.29 -19.83 0.33
C THR A 69 11.23 -19.97 -0.76
N GLY A 70 11.30 -21.04 -1.56
CA GLY A 70 10.31 -21.29 -2.60
C GLY A 70 8.90 -21.50 -2.05
N LYS A 71 8.79 -22.19 -0.92
CA LYS A 71 7.52 -22.47 -0.26
C LYS A 71 6.88 -21.20 0.33
N VAL A 72 7.68 -20.39 1.00
CA VAL A 72 7.25 -19.10 1.57
C VAL A 72 6.84 -18.13 0.48
N MET A 73 7.62 -18.01 -0.59
CA MET A 73 7.32 -17.11 -1.70
C MET A 73 6.08 -17.54 -2.47
N SER A 74 5.88 -18.83 -2.69
CA SER A 74 4.67 -19.32 -3.36
C SER A 74 3.42 -19.12 -2.51
N MET A 75 3.50 -19.31 -1.19
CA MET A 75 2.39 -19.00 -0.28
C MET A 75 2.07 -17.53 -0.26
N ALA A 76 3.08 -16.67 -0.17
CA ALA A 76 2.88 -15.21 -0.20
C ALA A 76 2.22 -14.76 -1.52
N ALA A 77 2.68 -15.29 -2.65
CA ALA A 77 2.09 -15.02 -3.96
C ALA A 77 0.63 -15.51 -4.04
N ALA A 78 0.35 -16.73 -3.58
CA ALA A 78 -1.01 -17.27 -3.58
C ALA A 78 -1.97 -16.45 -2.74
N VAL A 79 -1.57 -16.08 -1.52
CA VAL A 79 -2.37 -15.21 -0.64
C VAL A 79 -2.61 -13.85 -1.28
N SER A 80 -1.59 -13.26 -1.90
CA SER A 80 -1.72 -11.96 -2.59
C SER A 80 -2.68 -12.05 -3.77
N MET A 81 -2.58 -13.10 -4.57
CA MET A 81 -3.47 -13.34 -5.73
C MET A 81 -4.92 -13.56 -5.32
N CYS A 82 -5.16 -14.21 -4.18
CA CYS A 82 -6.53 -14.39 -3.66
C CYS A 82 -7.06 -13.11 -3.00
N ALA A 83 -6.21 -12.37 -2.31
CA ALA A 83 -6.59 -11.14 -1.65
C ALA A 83 -6.97 -10.02 -2.63
N GLN A 84 -6.35 -9.98 -3.80
CA GLN A 84 -6.57 -8.94 -4.79
C GLN A 84 -8.01 -8.91 -5.32
N PRO A 85 -8.61 -10.02 -5.82
CA PRO A 85 -10.01 -10.02 -6.23
C PRO A 85 -10.97 -9.70 -5.08
N LEU A 86 -10.70 -10.20 -3.89
CA LEU A 86 -11.51 -9.91 -2.70
C LEU A 86 -11.49 -8.42 -2.37
N GLY A 87 -10.31 -7.80 -2.41
CA GLY A 87 -10.17 -6.36 -2.23
C GLY A 87 -10.95 -5.57 -3.28
N GLN A 88 -10.87 -5.96 -4.54
CA GLN A 88 -11.62 -5.31 -5.62
C GLN A 88 -13.13 -5.42 -5.43
N MET A 89 -13.64 -6.57 -4.99
CA MET A 89 -15.06 -6.75 -4.69
C MET A 89 -15.52 -5.85 -3.53
N VAL A 90 -14.75 -5.80 -2.46
CA VAL A 90 -15.05 -4.94 -1.30
C VAL A 90 -15.03 -3.47 -1.70
N TYR A 91 -14.03 -3.03 -2.45
CA TYR A 91 -13.96 -1.65 -2.94
C TYR A 91 -15.09 -1.33 -3.92
N GLY A 92 -15.40 -2.21 -4.85
CA GLY A 92 -16.53 -2.05 -5.77
C GLY A 92 -17.85 -1.85 -5.03
N TRP A 93 -18.11 -2.71 -4.06
CA TRP A 93 -19.30 -2.57 -3.21
C TRP A 93 -19.31 -1.28 -2.39
N ALA A 94 -18.16 -0.88 -1.84
CA ALA A 94 -18.03 0.35 -1.08
C ALA A 94 -18.26 1.59 -1.96
N TYR A 95 -17.73 1.61 -3.18
CA TYR A 95 -17.93 2.71 -4.12
C TYR A 95 -19.39 2.84 -4.58
N ASP A 96 -20.13 1.75 -4.66
CA ASP A 96 -21.55 1.77 -5.01
C ASP A 96 -22.42 2.36 -3.89
N ARG A 97 -22.00 2.23 -2.65
CA ARG A 97 -22.78 2.61 -1.48
C ARG A 97 -22.35 3.90 -0.80
N MET A 98 -21.09 4.27 -0.95
CA MET A 98 -20.46 5.40 -0.28
C MET A 98 -19.87 6.39 -1.27
N PRO A 99 -19.78 7.70 -0.94
CA PRO A 99 -19.06 8.65 -1.75
C PRO A 99 -17.57 8.26 -1.83
N VAL A 100 -16.96 8.51 -2.99
CA VAL A 100 -15.57 8.15 -3.27
C VAL A 100 -14.60 8.71 -2.23
N ALA A 101 -14.84 9.95 -1.77
CA ALA A 101 -14.04 10.59 -0.74
C ALA A 101 -14.04 9.77 0.58
N ALA A 102 -15.21 9.28 1.02
CA ALA A 102 -15.33 8.47 2.24
C ALA A 102 -14.54 7.15 2.13
N VAL A 103 -14.62 6.47 0.98
CA VAL A 103 -13.87 5.23 0.73
C VAL A 103 -12.36 5.49 0.77
N LEU A 104 -11.89 6.56 0.16
CA LEU A 104 -10.48 6.94 0.17
C LEU A 104 -9.99 7.29 1.56
N PHE A 105 -10.77 8.00 2.37
CA PHE A 105 -10.45 8.30 3.76
C PHE A 105 -10.36 7.04 4.62
N ILE A 106 -11.33 6.13 4.50
CA ILE A 106 -11.30 4.85 5.22
C ILE A 106 -10.08 4.03 4.82
N SER A 107 -9.76 3.96 3.53
CA SER A 107 -8.57 3.27 3.02
C SER A 107 -7.28 3.87 3.56
N THR A 108 -7.19 5.20 3.63
CA THR A 108 -6.03 5.92 4.19
C THR A 108 -5.85 5.60 5.66
N VAL A 109 -6.95 5.60 6.44
CA VAL A 109 -6.91 5.27 7.88
C VAL A 109 -6.48 3.82 8.08
N LEU A 110 -7.05 2.87 7.34
CA LEU A 110 -6.67 1.45 7.41
C LEU A 110 -5.20 1.24 7.06
N PHE A 111 -4.73 1.88 5.99
CA PHE A 111 -3.34 1.79 5.58
C PHE A 111 -2.39 2.41 6.62
N GLY A 112 -2.80 3.53 7.21
CA GLY A 112 -2.07 4.17 8.31
C GLY A 112 -1.97 3.29 9.55
N ILE A 113 -3.05 2.60 9.93
CA ILE A 113 -3.08 1.64 11.05
C ILE A 113 -2.13 0.48 10.77
N ILE A 114 -2.18 -0.11 9.57
CA ILE A 114 -1.29 -1.21 9.17
C ILE A 114 0.17 -0.75 9.23
N THR A 115 0.48 0.43 8.74
CA THR A 115 1.82 1.03 8.78
C THR A 115 2.28 1.22 10.23
N ALA A 116 1.42 1.75 11.09
CA ALA A 116 1.72 1.94 12.51
C ALA A 116 1.99 0.62 13.24
N MET A 117 1.29 -0.46 12.86
CA MET A 117 1.55 -1.80 13.42
C MET A 117 2.85 -2.41 12.90
N LEU A 118 3.26 -2.09 11.68
CA LEU A 118 4.51 -2.59 11.10
C LEU A 118 5.76 -1.91 11.66
N VAL A 119 5.68 -0.66 12.11
CA VAL A 119 6.80 0.09 12.68
C VAL A 119 7.45 -0.63 13.87
N PRO A 120 6.70 -1.08 14.92
CA PRO A 120 7.31 -1.80 16.02
C PRO A 120 7.88 -3.16 15.59
N LEU A 121 7.24 -3.85 14.64
CA LEU A 121 7.74 -5.10 14.10
C LEU A 121 9.08 -4.93 13.37
N SER A 122 9.23 -3.86 12.60
CA SER A 122 10.50 -3.59 11.91
C SER A 122 11.64 -3.32 12.87
N LYS A 123 11.35 -2.70 14.03
CA LYS A 123 12.35 -2.48 15.08
C LYS A 123 12.80 -3.79 15.75
N GLN A 124 11.91 -4.75 15.91
CA GLN A 124 12.26 -6.07 16.47
C GLN A 124 13.20 -6.87 15.57
N PHE A 125 13.15 -6.66 14.26
CA PHE A 125 14.06 -7.30 13.30
C PHE A 125 15.43 -6.61 13.19
N GLU A 126 15.59 -5.41 13.76
CA GLU A 126 16.88 -4.70 13.80
C GLU A 126 17.74 -5.15 15.00
N ASP A 127 17.15 -5.67 16.02
CA ASP A 127 17.83 -6.21 17.21
C ASP A 127 18.15 -7.70 17.03
#